data_e48343fcf2766f0e3ac977ae926a20b7
#
_entry.id   e48343fcf2766f0e3ac977ae926a20b7
#
_cell.length_a   1.000
_cell.length_b   1.000
_cell.length_c   1.000
_cell.angle_alpha   90.00
_cell.angle_beta   90.00
_cell.angle_gamma   90.00
#
_symmetry.space_group_name_H-M   'P 1'
#
loop_
_entity.id
_entity.type
_entity.pdbx_description
1 polymer ?
#
loop_
_entity_poly.entity_id
_entity_poly.type
_entity_poly.pdbx_seq_one_letter_code
_entity_poly.pdbx_strand_id
1 'polypeptide(L)' 'ALDPIATSKIEELIVELKKRVTVMIVTHNLQQAGRISDMTAFMYLGELIEFGETNRMFTNPAKPQTEDYISGRFG' A
#
# COMPACT_ATOMS: atom_id res chain seq x y z
N ALA A 1 -2.78 9.00 -15.33
CA ALA A 1 -3.20 7.80 -14.60
C ALA A 1 -3.51 6.68 -15.57
N LEU A 2 -3.27 5.45 -15.18
CA LEU A 2 -3.60 4.28 -15.98
C LEU A 2 -5.11 4.04 -15.95
N ASP A 3 -5.65 3.52 -17.04
CA ASP A 3 -7.05 3.13 -17.04
C ASP A 3 -7.26 1.87 -16.17
N PRO A 4 -8.50 1.60 -15.73
CA PRO A 4 -8.76 0.49 -14.81
C PRO A 4 -8.38 -0.89 -15.35
N ILE A 5 -8.46 -1.09 -16.66
CA ILE A 5 -8.12 -2.39 -17.25
C ILE A 5 -6.62 -2.62 -17.20
N ALA A 6 -5.83 -1.59 -17.57
CA ALA A 6 -4.38 -1.68 -17.52
C ALA A 6 -3.90 -1.87 -16.09
N THR A 7 -4.49 -1.15 -15.14
CA THR A 7 -4.17 -1.27 -13.71
C THR A 7 -4.44 -2.70 -13.20
N SER A 8 -5.59 -3.28 -13.56
CA SER A 8 -5.93 -4.64 -13.17
C SER A 8 -4.92 -5.66 -13.69
N LYS A 9 -4.47 -5.50 -14.92
CA LYS A 9 -3.51 -6.43 -15.51
C LYS A 9 -2.14 -6.33 -14.83
N ILE A 10 -1.72 -5.12 -14.48
CA ILE A 10 -0.48 -4.92 -13.74
C ILE A 10 -0.57 -5.55 -12.36
N GLU A 11 -1.70 -5.38 -11.68
CA GLU A 11 -1.90 -5.97 -10.35
C GLU A 11 -1.90 -7.49 -10.41
N GLU A 12 -2.52 -8.09 -11.41
CA GLU A 12 -2.49 -9.53 -11.62
C GLU A 12 -1.07 -10.04 -11.80
N LEU A 13 -0.28 -9.33 -12.61
CA LEU A 13 1.12 -9.69 -12.83
C LEU A 13 1.92 -9.63 -11.53
N ILE A 14 1.71 -8.60 -10.72
CA ILE A 14 2.40 -8.46 -9.45
C ILE A 14 2.02 -9.59 -8.49
N VAL A 15 0.75 -9.93 -8.42
CA VAL A 15 0.28 -11.03 -7.57
C VAL A 15 0.91 -12.35 -7.96
N GLU A 16 1.09 -12.60 -9.26
CA GLU A 16 1.79 -13.79 -9.72
C GLU A 16 3.27 -13.74 -9.40
N LEU A 17 3.89 -12.58 -9.64
CA LEU A 17 5.32 -12.41 -9.45
C LEU A 17 5.73 -12.56 -7.99
N LYS A 18 4.93 -12.05 -7.07
CA LYS A 18 5.27 -12.10 -5.63
C LYS A 18 5.27 -13.50 -5.06
N LYS A 19 4.73 -14.48 -5.77
CA LYS A 19 4.81 -15.89 -5.38
C LYS A 19 6.21 -16.44 -5.54
N ARG A 20 7.04 -15.80 -6.34
CA ARG A 20 8.39 -16.28 -6.69
C ARG A 20 9.48 -15.39 -6.16
N VAL A 21 9.23 -14.09 -6.08
CA VAL A 21 10.23 -13.10 -5.67
C VAL A 21 9.59 -12.09 -4.73
N THR A 22 10.44 -11.41 -3.96
CA THR A 22 10.00 -10.27 -3.17
C THR A 22 9.82 -9.08 -4.10
N VAL A 23 8.66 -8.43 -4.03
CA VAL A 23 8.35 -7.27 -4.86
C VAL A 23 8.20 -6.06 -3.98
N MET A 24 8.88 -4.97 -4.33
CA MET A 24 8.73 -3.70 -3.64
C MET A 24 8.08 -2.70 -4.59
N ILE A 25 7.03 -2.03 -4.13
CA ILE A 25 6.29 -1.06 -4.93
C ILE A 25 6.19 0.24 -4.15
N VAL A 26 6.37 1.36 -4.84
CA VAL A 26 6.10 2.68 -4.29
C VAL A 26 4.86 3.21 -5.00
N THR A 27 3.84 3.58 -4.23
CA THR A 27 2.58 4.05 -4.79
C THR A 27 1.91 5.05 -3.88
N HIS A 28 1.15 5.97 -4.46
CA HIS A 28 0.26 6.86 -3.72
C HIS A 28 -1.17 6.32 -3.69
N ASN A 29 -1.41 5.20 -4.35
CA ASN A 29 -2.75 4.61 -4.42
C ASN A 29 -2.94 3.63 -3.27
N LEU A 30 -3.66 4.08 -2.24
CA LEU A 30 -3.92 3.27 -1.04
C LEU A 30 -4.73 2.02 -1.34
N GLN A 31 -5.68 2.12 -2.26
CA GLN A 31 -6.51 0.96 -2.62
C GLN A 31 -5.66 -0.12 -3.28
N GLN A 32 -4.74 0.27 -4.15
CA GLN A 32 -3.82 -0.66 -4.78
C GLN A 32 -2.92 -1.33 -3.74
N ALA A 33 -2.33 -0.53 -2.84
CA ALA A 33 -1.50 -1.07 -1.78
C ALA A 33 -2.28 -2.09 -0.93
N GLY A 34 -3.52 -1.76 -0.59
CA GLY A 34 -4.36 -2.64 0.23
C GLY A 34 -4.70 -3.95 -0.44
N ARG A 35 -4.83 -3.94 -1.79
CA ARG A 35 -5.21 -5.15 -2.53
C ARG A 35 -4.07 -6.11 -2.76
N ILE A 36 -2.88 -5.60 -3.05
CA ILE A 36 -1.82 -6.46 -3.59
C ILE A 36 -0.63 -6.65 -2.67
N SER A 37 -0.49 -5.86 -1.61
CA SER A 37 0.68 -5.98 -0.75
C SER A 37 0.40 -6.81 0.49
N ASP A 38 1.42 -7.55 0.92
CA ASP A 38 1.37 -8.32 2.16
C ASP A 38 1.83 -7.46 3.34
N MET A 39 2.84 -6.64 3.10
CA MET A 39 3.38 -5.70 4.08
C MET A 39 3.35 -4.30 3.48
N THR A 40 3.13 -3.31 4.32
CA THR A 40 3.09 -1.92 3.89
C THR A 40 3.96 -1.06 4.79
N ALA A 41 4.68 -0.15 4.16
CA ALA A 41 5.45 0.87 4.85
C ALA A 41 4.85 2.23 4.51
N PHE A 42 4.43 2.97 5.53
CA PHE A 42 3.95 4.33 5.35
C PHE A 42 5.10 5.29 5.55
N MET A 43 5.42 6.04 4.49
CA MET A 43 6.51 7.02 4.49
C MET A 43 5.93 8.43 4.39
N TYR A 44 6.51 9.35 5.12
CA TYR A 44 6.10 10.75 5.04
C TYR A 44 7.32 11.64 5.23
N LEU A 45 7.54 12.53 4.28
CA LEU A 45 8.66 13.48 4.27
C LEU A 45 10.00 12.79 4.55
N GLY A 46 10.22 11.65 3.92
CA GLY A 46 11.48 10.90 4.04
C GLY A 46 11.61 10.05 5.29
N GLU A 47 10.59 10.02 6.13
CA GLU A 47 10.60 9.22 7.35
C GLU A 47 9.68 8.02 7.25
N LEU A 48 10.13 6.90 7.78
CA LEU A 48 9.28 5.72 7.95
C LEU A 48 8.42 5.93 9.20
N ILE A 49 7.13 6.12 8.97
CA ILE A 49 6.19 6.38 10.05
C ILE A 49 5.70 5.08 10.68
N GLU A 50 5.31 4.13 9.83
CA GLU A 50 4.82 2.84 10.30
C GLU A 50 5.10 1.78 9.26
N PHE A 51 5.38 0.55 9.73
CA PHE A 51 5.61 -0.60 8.87
C PHE A 51 4.95 -1.81 9.51
N GLY A 52 4.23 -2.58 8.71
CA GLY A 52 3.59 -3.77 9.22
C GLY A 52 2.73 -4.48 8.20
N GLU A 53 2.01 -5.48 8.67
CA GLU A 53 1.09 -6.24 7.83
C GLU A 53 0.01 -5.32 7.28
N THR A 54 -0.26 -5.45 5.99
CA THR A 54 -1.16 -4.54 5.28
C THR A 54 -2.57 -4.51 5.88
N ASN A 55 -3.16 -5.66 6.14
CA ASN A 55 -4.50 -5.70 6.70
C ASN A 55 -4.58 -5.00 8.05
N ARG A 56 -3.63 -5.26 8.93
CA ARG A 56 -3.60 -4.62 10.24
C ARG A 56 -3.40 -3.11 10.11
N MET A 57 -2.48 -2.70 9.26
CA MET A 57 -2.19 -1.28 9.11
C MET A 57 -3.39 -0.50 8.59
N PHE A 58 -4.16 -1.09 7.69
CA PHE A 58 -5.30 -0.42 7.08
C PHE A 58 -6.57 -0.48 7.93
N THR A 59 -6.64 -1.40 8.88
CA THR A 59 -7.81 -1.53 9.75
C THR A 59 -7.57 -1.05 11.17
N ASN A 60 -6.33 -1.18 11.66
CA ASN A 60 -5.99 -0.81 13.04
C ASN A 60 -4.54 -0.32 13.10
N PRO A 61 -4.25 0.84 12.51
CA PRO A 61 -2.89 1.38 12.51
C PRO A 61 -2.43 1.72 13.92
N ALA A 62 -1.12 1.56 14.15
CA ALA A 62 -0.52 1.84 15.45
C ALA A 62 -0.27 3.32 15.68
N LYS A 63 -0.16 4.10 14.61
CA LYS A 63 0.18 5.52 14.68
C LYS A 63 -1.00 6.39 14.26
N PRO A 64 -1.31 7.46 15.02
CA PRO A 64 -2.37 8.38 14.60
C PRO A 64 -2.14 9.00 13.23
N GLN A 65 -0.89 9.24 12.87
CA GLN A 65 -0.53 9.81 11.58
C GLN A 65 -0.91 8.88 10.43
N THR A 66 -0.71 7.58 10.61
CA THR A 66 -1.10 6.57 9.63
C THR A 66 -2.62 6.53 9.50
N GLU A 67 -3.34 6.56 10.61
CA GLU A 67 -4.79 6.58 10.61
C GLU A 67 -5.33 7.80 9.86
N ASP A 68 -4.76 8.96 10.09
CA ASP A 68 -5.19 10.18 9.41
C ASP A 68 -4.99 10.09 7.91
N TYR A 69 -3.87 9.51 7.49
CA TYR A 69 -3.57 9.35 6.07
C TYR A 69 -4.57 8.39 5.41
N ILE A 70 -4.81 7.26 6.03
CA ILE A 70 -5.71 6.24 5.48
C ILE A 70 -7.16 6.74 5.44
N SER A 71 -7.58 7.49 6.44
CA SER A 71 -8.95 8.01 6.51
C SER A 71 -9.18 9.26 5.66
N GLY A 72 -8.14 9.77 5.02
CA GLY A 72 -8.25 10.95 4.17
C GLY A 72 -8.26 12.27 4.89
N ARG A 73 -7.93 12.29 6.19
CA ARG A 73 -7.84 13.53 6.96
C ARG A 73 -6.54 14.28 6.74
N PHE A 74 -5.63 13.63 6.10
CA PHE A 74 -4.27 14.11 5.95
C PHE A 74 -4.16 14.95 4.69
N GLY A 75 -4.16 16.24 4.86
CA GLY A 75 -3.92 17.21 3.80
C GLY A 75 -4.91 17.19 2.68
#